data_0bdd185ac2b3b2095d63b56c712bea8b
#
_entry.id   0bdd185ac2b3b2095d63b56c712bea8b
#
_cell.length_a   1.000
_cell.length_b   1.000
_cell.length_c   1.000
_cell.angle_alpha   90.00
_cell.angle_beta   90.00
_cell.angle_gamma   90.00
#
_symmetry.space_group_name_H-M   'P 1'
#
loop_
_entity.id
_entity.type
_entity.pdbx_description
1 polymer ?
#
loop_
_entity_poly.entity_id
_entity_poly.type
_entity_poly.pdbx_seq_one_letter_code
_entity_poly.pdbx_strand_id
1 'polypeptide(L)'
;MLKLLPILIFATVNITQISIFEIEGIFSSGHINAIDRYFNENKVSEDEVFIVQYNASDATQKSIVELGDILESVTIPKAIWVGPNKTEINAELLKDFDFVGLSPGTLVTNMCQNTNEILFDTNPCLVSSSTMLVTGEEDIYERYMIVGSIGAFIENLGMEDISSNLDNSVGIVNFDINSTAIEEIKFIKPSLAERFYISISNPLFTYMFFGLGFALIGLELFAIGPGIMAFIGALLISFSSMTFYEFGLNYFGLFIFLISFLTYIKILSRGYFGFLGIGSFLILHSSCLLMFNNYDLKINQFLMFGCSIMLAFFYFIAIPTVIRSRLTTDTSAMSSLGGKKAQVVKVLNEKQVLVKLGAKQIVVNKNEDRLFEEMQDVILSEDDGKLSI
;
A
#
# COMPACT_ATOMS: atom_id res chain seq x y z
N MET A 1 24.34 -1.01 -64.42
CA MET A 1 23.61 -1.24 -63.17
C MET A 1 24.01 -0.17 -62.17
N LEU A 2 23.29 0.94 -62.11
CA LEU A 2 23.50 2.00 -61.15
C LEU A 2 22.92 1.50 -59.80
N LYS A 3 23.80 1.25 -58.79
CA LYS A 3 23.36 1.06 -57.40
C LYS A 3 22.90 2.41 -56.89
N LEU A 4 21.59 2.59 -56.76
CA LEU A 4 21.01 3.68 -55.98
C LEU A 4 21.52 3.54 -54.54
N LEU A 5 22.39 4.45 -54.10
CA LEU A 5 22.72 4.65 -52.68
C LEU A 5 21.42 5.10 -51.99
N PRO A 6 20.98 4.47 -50.91
CA PRO A 6 19.92 5.04 -50.11
C PRO A 6 20.35 6.39 -49.57
N ILE A 7 19.65 7.45 -49.96
CA ILE A 7 19.82 8.77 -49.34
C ILE A 7 19.31 8.65 -47.93
N LEU A 8 20.25 8.59 -46.97
CA LEU A 8 19.91 8.72 -45.53
C LEU A 8 19.39 10.13 -45.32
N ILE A 9 18.10 10.27 -45.17
CA ILE A 9 17.47 11.53 -44.76
C ILE A 9 17.66 11.63 -43.25
N PHE A 10 18.59 12.46 -42.82
CA PHE A 10 18.68 12.87 -41.41
C PHE A 10 17.56 13.85 -41.14
N ALA A 11 16.55 13.44 -40.43
CA ALA A 11 15.54 14.33 -39.88
C ALA A 11 16.06 14.84 -38.54
N THR A 12 16.40 16.13 -38.44
CA THR A 12 16.63 16.82 -37.18
C THR A 12 15.29 17.25 -36.63
N VAL A 13 14.90 16.74 -35.48
CA VAL A 13 13.70 17.20 -34.75
C VAL A 13 14.16 18.25 -33.76
N ASN A 14 13.71 19.51 -33.93
CA ASN A 14 13.95 20.56 -32.96
C ASN A 14 12.98 20.38 -31.80
N ILE A 15 13.50 20.15 -30.60
CA ILE A 15 12.70 20.03 -29.38
C ILE A 15 12.33 21.42 -28.87
N THR A 16 11.05 21.71 -28.77
CA THR A 16 10.51 22.98 -28.27
C THR A 16 9.78 22.85 -26.94
N GLN A 17 9.37 21.64 -26.59
CA GLN A 17 8.60 21.36 -25.37
C GLN A 17 9.24 20.25 -24.52
N ILE A 18 9.25 20.49 -23.20
CA ILE A 18 9.69 19.46 -22.23
C ILE A 18 8.54 19.14 -21.29
N SER A 19 8.19 17.88 -21.20
CA SER A 19 7.16 17.38 -20.28
C SER A 19 7.80 16.53 -19.18
N ILE A 20 7.67 16.99 -17.94
CA ILE A 20 8.29 16.37 -16.76
C ILE A 20 7.23 15.67 -15.94
N PHE A 21 7.43 14.38 -15.69
CA PHE A 21 6.63 13.59 -14.76
C PHE A 21 7.46 13.20 -13.54
N GLU A 22 7.02 13.60 -12.35
CA GLU A 22 7.71 13.28 -11.09
C GLU A 22 7.16 12.01 -10.46
N ILE A 23 8.05 11.08 -10.13
CA ILE A 23 7.75 9.84 -9.41
C ILE A 23 8.32 9.96 -8.00
N GLU A 24 7.44 10.06 -7.01
CA GLU A 24 7.79 10.11 -5.59
C GLU A 24 7.20 8.91 -4.83
N GLY A 25 7.81 8.55 -3.69
CA GLY A 25 7.36 7.47 -2.83
C GLY A 25 7.69 6.10 -3.40
N ILE A 26 6.70 5.23 -3.58
CA ILE A 26 6.87 3.91 -4.19
C ILE A 26 6.32 3.97 -5.61
N PHE A 27 7.14 3.62 -6.59
CA PHE A 27 6.72 3.54 -7.98
C PHE A 27 5.73 2.40 -8.17
N SER A 28 4.50 2.73 -8.51
CA SER A 28 3.34 1.84 -8.51
C SER A 28 2.45 2.08 -9.74
N SER A 29 1.49 1.19 -9.99
CA SER A 29 0.52 1.31 -11.09
C SER A 29 -0.24 2.66 -11.09
N GLY A 30 -0.30 3.37 -9.96
CA GLY A 30 -0.87 4.73 -9.92
C GLY A 30 -0.06 5.74 -10.75
N HIS A 31 1.26 5.63 -10.75
CA HIS A 31 2.13 6.43 -11.60
C HIS A 31 2.02 6.00 -13.05
N ILE A 32 1.97 4.69 -13.29
CA ILE A 32 1.79 4.12 -14.64
C ILE A 32 0.51 4.63 -15.28
N ASN A 33 -0.62 4.57 -14.56
CA ASN A 33 -1.90 5.08 -15.06
C ASN A 33 -1.84 6.57 -15.42
N ALA A 34 -1.09 7.37 -14.64
CA ALA A 34 -0.93 8.80 -14.94
C ALA A 34 -0.08 9.04 -16.20
N ILE A 35 0.97 8.25 -16.41
CA ILE A 35 1.82 8.29 -17.61
C ILE A 35 1.04 7.81 -18.82
N ASP A 36 0.36 6.68 -18.72
CA ASP A 36 -0.47 6.12 -19.80
C ASP A 36 -1.59 7.08 -20.20
N ARG A 37 -2.28 7.67 -19.23
CA ARG A 37 -3.28 8.72 -19.49
C ARG A 37 -2.67 9.91 -20.21
N TYR A 38 -1.47 10.33 -19.81
CA TYR A 38 -0.79 11.44 -20.47
C TYR A 38 -0.58 11.18 -21.96
N PHE A 39 -0.07 10.02 -22.32
CA PHE A 39 0.18 9.65 -23.70
C PHE A 39 -1.10 9.40 -24.51
N ASN A 40 -2.15 8.88 -23.87
CA ASN A 40 -3.42 8.59 -24.54
C ASN A 40 -4.33 9.81 -24.74
N GLU A 41 -4.36 10.74 -23.75
CA GLU A 41 -5.28 11.89 -23.79
C GLU A 41 -4.66 13.11 -24.49
N ASN A 42 -3.34 13.28 -24.41
CA ASN A 42 -2.66 14.39 -25.06
C ASN A 42 -2.18 13.95 -26.45
N LYS A 43 -2.37 14.82 -27.44
CA LYS A 43 -1.62 14.71 -28.68
C LYS A 43 -0.19 15.14 -28.38
N VAL A 44 0.62 14.15 -28.05
CA VAL A 44 2.05 14.36 -27.84
C VAL A 44 2.65 14.92 -29.12
N SER A 45 3.34 16.05 -29.02
CA SER A 45 3.95 16.69 -30.18
C SER A 45 5.24 15.97 -30.56
N GLU A 46 5.58 15.89 -31.86
CA GLU A 46 6.83 15.28 -32.31
C GLU A 46 8.07 16.07 -31.85
N ASP A 47 7.89 17.33 -31.44
CA ASP A 47 8.93 18.24 -30.92
C ASP A 47 8.99 18.27 -29.40
N GLU A 48 8.46 17.26 -28.71
CA GLU A 48 8.41 17.12 -27.27
C GLU A 48 9.40 16.07 -26.76
N VAL A 49 10.04 16.35 -25.60
CA VAL A 49 10.80 15.39 -24.82
C VAL A 49 10.03 15.04 -23.55
N PHE A 50 9.84 13.75 -23.28
CA PHE A 50 9.26 13.28 -22.03
C PHE A 50 10.37 12.94 -21.04
N ILE A 51 10.36 13.60 -19.88
CA ILE A 51 11.36 13.41 -18.81
C ILE A 51 10.69 12.82 -17.59
N VAL A 52 11.17 11.69 -17.11
CA VAL A 52 10.83 11.13 -15.80
C VAL A 52 11.82 11.63 -14.76
N GLN A 53 11.33 12.40 -13.80
CA GLN A 53 12.08 12.74 -12.59
C GLN A 53 11.84 11.65 -11.54
N TYR A 54 12.82 10.77 -11.37
CA TYR A 54 12.68 9.62 -10.50
C TYR A 54 13.25 9.89 -9.10
N ASN A 55 12.36 10.08 -8.13
CA ASN A 55 12.65 10.27 -6.70
C ASN A 55 12.02 9.15 -5.84
N ALA A 56 11.68 8.01 -6.45
CA ALA A 56 11.04 6.92 -5.73
C ALA A 56 12.02 6.23 -4.77
N SER A 57 11.54 5.86 -3.60
CA SER A 57 12.30 5.08 -2.64
C SER A 57 12.41 3.61 -3.03
N ASP A 58 11.46 3.13 -3.84
CA ASP A 58 11.36 1.74 -4.29
C ASP A 58 10.44 1.62 -5.53
N ALA A 59 10.49 0.49 -6.22
CA ALA A 59 9.66 0.20 -7.39
C ALA A 59 9.17 -1.24 -7.37
N THR A 60 7.95 -1.47 -7.87
CA THR A 60 7.46 -2.83 -8.08
C THR A 60 7.95 -3.34 -9.44
N GLN A 61 8.30 -4.62 -9.51
CA GLN A 61 8.71 -5.24 -10.79
C GLN A 61 7.61 -5.10 -11.86
N LYS A 62 6.36 -5.20 -11.44
CA LYS A 62 5.21 -4.99 -12.31
C LYS A 62 5.21 -3.60 -12.94
N SER A 63 5.42 -2.54 -12.12
CA SER A 63 5.42 -1.16 -12.63
C SER A 63 6.62 -0.87 -13.55
N ILE A 64 7.77 -1.53 -13.32
CA ILE A 64 8.93 -1.42 -14.21
C ILE A 64 8.58 -1.98 -15.59
N VAL A 65 8.01 -3.18 -15.65
CA VAL A 65 7.63 -3.82 -16.92
C VAL A 65 6.54 -3.01 -17.64
N GLU A 66 5.47 -2.62 -16.93
CA GLU A 66 4.38 -1.83 -17.53
C GLU A 66 4.87 -0.46 -18.05
N LEU A 67 5.85 0.17 -17.38
CA LEU A 67 6.44 1.40 -17.91
C LEU A 67 7.22 1.14 -19.21
N GLY A 68 8.00 0.07 -19.27
CA GLY A 68 8.70 -0.34 -20.49
C GLY A 68 7.75 -0.51 -21.66
N ASP A 69 6.65 -1.25 -21.46
CA ASP A 69 5.63 -1.47 -22.49
C ASP A 69 5.02 -0.15 -23.03
N ILE A 70 4.77 0.82 -22.12
CA ILE A 70 4.28 2.14 -22.53
C ILE A 70 5.35 2.89 -23.33
N LEU A 71 6.58 2.94 -22.81
CA LEU A 71 7.68 3.69 -23.43
C LEU A 71 8.05 3.12 -24.81
N GLU A 72 7.98 1.80 -25.01
CA GLU A 72 8.17 1.19 -26.33
C GLU A 72 7.13 1.63 -27.36
N SER A 73 5.91 1.93 -26.92
CA SER A 73 4.84 2.37 -27.80
C SER A 73 4.95 3.83 -28.24
N VAL A 74 5.81 4.61 -27.61
CA VAL A 74 5.95 6.06 -27.77
C VAL A 74 7.16 6.39 -28.62
N THR A 75 6.99 7.23 -29.62
CA THR A 75 8.04 7.58 -30.61
C THR A 75 8.84 8.85 -30.27
N ILE A 76 8.41 9.62 -29.25
CA ILE A 76 9.15 10.82 -28.83
C ILE A 76 10.39 10.46 -27.98
N PRO A 77 11.40 11.35 -27.92
CA PRO A 77 12.54 11.16 -27.02
C PRO A 77 12.14 11.02 -25.56
N LYS A 78 12.73 10.07 -24.87
CA LYS A 78 12.45 9.71 -23.48
C LYS A 78 13.71 9.84 -22.65
N ALA A 79 13.62 10.59 -21.55
CA ALA A 79 14.71 10.77 -20.65
C ALA A 79 14.31 10.47 -19.21
N ILE A 80 15.24 10.00 -18.40
CA ILE A 80 15.05 9.80 -16.97
C ILE A 80 16.17 10.50 -16.21
N TRP A 81 15.80 11.26 -15.19
CA TRP A 81 16.74 11.80 -14.23
C TRP A 81 16.49 11.22 -12.85
N VAL A 82 17.49 10.55 -12.29
CA VAL A 82 17.43 9.93 -10.98
C VAL A 82 17.95 10.90 -9.93
N GLY A 83 17.07 11.33 -9.04
CA GLY A 83 17.33 12.37 -8.06
C GLY A 83 18.29 11.99 -6.93
N PRO A 84 18.79 12.98 -6.15
CA PRO A 84 19.88 12.81 -5.18
C PRO A 84 19.47 12.13 -3.86
N ASN A 85 18.21 11.76 -3.66
CA ASN A 85 17.69 11.28 -2.40
C ASN A 85 17.96 9.79 -2.13
N LYS A 86 19.18 9.32 -2.38
CA LYS A 86 19.63 7.92 -2.21
C LYS A 86 18.71 6.92 -2.91
N THR A 87 18.30 7.26 -4.06
CA THR A 87 17.40 6.42 -4.82
C THR A 87 18.16 5.19 -5.26
N GLU A 88 17.69 4.03 -4.85
CA GLU A 88 18.11 2.77 -5.42
C GLU A 88 17.25 2.55 -6.66
N ILE A 89 17.89 2.41 -7.80
CA ILE A 89 17.21 2.19 -9.06
C ILE A 89 17.66 0.87 -9.69
N ASN A 90 16.67 0.13 -10.20
CA ASN A 90 16.95 -1.08 -10.96
C ASN A 90 17.41 -0.68 -12.37
N ALA A 91 18.56 -1.21 -12.81
CA ALA A 91 19.09 -0.98 -14.15
C ALA A 91 18.09 -1.34 -15.26
N GLU A 92 17.20 -2.31 -15.01
CA GLU A 92 16.13 -2.69 -15.94
C GLU A 92 15.21 -1.51 -16.28
N LEU A 93 14.93 -0.62 -15.32
CA LEU A 93 14.13 0.57 -15.56
C LEU A 93 14.81 1.57 -16.49
N LEU A 94 16.15 1.62 -16.51
CA LEU A 94 16.91 2.59 -17.27
C LEU A 94 17.04 2.24 -18.75
N LYS A 95 16.84 0.97 -19.12
CA LYS A 95 17.07 0.47 -20.49
C LYS A 95 16.15 1.10 -21.55
N ASP A 96 14.93 1.45 -21.16
CA ASP A 96 13.87 1.91 -22.05
C ASP A 96 13.90 3.44 -22.30
N PHE A 97 14.90 4.13 -21.71
CA PHE A 97 15.11 5.56 -21.89
C PHE A 97 16.27 5.86 -22.85
N ASP A 98 16.11 6.86 -23.69
CA ASP A 98 17.14 7.31 -24.64
C ASP A 98 18.27 8.04 -23.91
N PHE A 99 17.95 8.80 -22.86
CA PHE A 99 18.89 9.58 -22.04
C PHE A 99 18.68 9.29 -20.55
N VAL A 100 19.79 9.10 -19.85
CA VAL A 100 19.77 8.79 -18.42
C VAL A 100 20.67 9.75 -17.64
N GLY A 101 20.09 10.53 -16.75
CA GLY A 101 20.80 11.35 -15.78
C GLY A 101 20.83 10.70 -14.40
N LEU A 102 22.00 10.55 -13.82
CA LEU A 102 22.18 9.96 -12.49
C LEU A 102 22.77 11.01 -11.55
N SER A 103 22.16 11.20 -10.39
CA SER A 103 22.75 12.05 -9.35
C SER A 103 23.87 11.32 -8.62
N PRO A 104 24.94 12.02 -8.19
CA PRO A 104 25.92 11.44 -7.29
C PRO A 104 25.24 10.88 -6.03
N GLY A 105 25.61 9.66 -5.63
CA GLY A 105 25.01 8.95 -4.50
C GLY A 105 23.83 8.03 -4.88
N THR A 106 23.45 7.96 -6.14
CA THR A 106 22.47 6.98 -6.64
C THR A 106 23.06 5.57 -6.60
N LEU A 107 22.28 4.60 -6.15
CA LEU A 107 22.62 3.19 -6.13
C LEU A 107 21.90 2.49 -7.28
N VAL A 108 22.64 2.03 -8.27
CA VAL A 108 22.11 1.25 -9.40
C VAL A 108 22.27 -0.23 -9.09
N THR A 109 21.16 -0.97 -9.10
CA THR A 109 21.11 -2.42 -8.81
C THR A 109 20.83 -3.22 -10.08
N ASN A 110 21.12 -4.53 -10.01
CA ASN A 110 20.89 -5.48 -11.11
C ASN A 110 21.64 -5.12 -12.41
N MET A 111 22.83 -4.54 -12.29
CA MET A 111 23.69 -4.31 -13.43
C MET A 111 24.33 -5.62 -13.90
N CYS A 112 24.33 -5.85 -15.21
CA CYS A 112 25.05 -6.94 -15.82
C CYS A 112 26.51 -6.54 -16.01
N GLN A 113 27.45 -7.18 -15.31
CA GLN A 113 28.86 -7.08 -15.59
C GLN A 113 29.22 -8.05 -16.71
N ASN A 114 29.36 -7.56 -17.90
CA ASN A 114 30.10 -8.27 -18.94
C ASN A 114 31.46 -7.58 -19.12
N THR A 115 32.51 -8.37 -19.04
CA THR A 115 33.92 -8.02 -19.25
C THR A 115 34.19 -6.68 -19.96
N ASN A 116 34.46 -5.63 -19.16
CA ASN A 116 34.91 -4.30 -19.52
C ASN A 116 33.89 -3.27 -20.07
N GLU A 117 32.65 -3.62 -20.27
CA GLU A 117 31.61 -2.68 -20.67
C GLU A 117 30.42 -2.89 -19.73
N ILE A 118 29.92 -1.79 -19.14
CA ILE A 118 28.65 -1.81 -18.39
C ILE A 118 27.55 -1.85 -19.45
N LEU A 119 27.18 -3.04 -19.87
CA LEU A 119 26.13 -3.27 -20.84
C LEU A 119 24.79 -3.39 -20.07
N PHE A 120 23.90 -2.45 -20.29
CA PHE A 120 22.48 -2.55 -19.95
C PHE A 120 21.74 -3.38 -21.01
N ASP A 121 22.36 -4.42 -21.54
CA ASP A 121 21.79 -5.18 -22.64
C ASP A 121 20.77 -6.23 -22.17
N THR A 122 19.82 -6.46 -23.05
CA THR A 122 18.53 -7.11 -22.93
C THR A 122 18.54 -8.63 -22.68
N ASN A 123 19.68 -9.23 -22.42
CA ASN A 123 19.77 -10.65 -22.11
C ASN A 123 19.80 -10.89 -20.60
N PRO A 124 19.09 -11.90 -20.08
CA PRO A 124 19.17 -12.25 -18.67
C PRO A 124 20.64 -12.47 -18.32
N CYS A 125 21.12 -11.73 -17.33
CA CYS A 125 22.49 -11.85 -16.85
C CYS A 125 22.83 -13.28 -16.49
N LEU A 126 23.65 -13.93 -17.27
CA LEU A 126 24.23 -15.23 -16.96
C LEU A 126 25.32 -15.16 -15.87
N VAL A 127 25.74 -13.95 -15.49
CA VAL A 127 26.77 -13.68 -14.48
C VAL A 127 26.22 -12.69 -13.46
N SER A 128 26.44 -12.94 -12.20
CA SER A 128 25.93 -12.26 -11.00
C SER A 128 25.58 -10.77 -11.16
N SER A 129 24.36 -10.39 -10.71
CA SER A 129 23.93 -9.00 -10.56
C SER A 129 24.89 -8.23 -9.67
N SER A 130 25.43 -7.12 -10.14
CA SER A 130 26.25 -6.20 -9.37
C SER A 130 25.48 -4.94 -9.01
N THR A 131 25.91 -4.30 -7.93
CA THR A 131 25.38 -3.02 -7.47
C THR A 131 26.47 -1.97 -7.63
N MET A 132 26.14 -0.83 -8.23
CA MET A 132 27.07 0.28 -8.42
C MET A 132 26.59 1.52 -7.69
N LEU A 133 27.49 2.15 -6.93
CA LEU A 133 27.26 3.47 -6.35
C LEU A 133 27.85 4.53 -7.28
N VAL A 134 27.03 5.46 -7.75
CA VAL A 134 27.47 6.58 -8.60
C VAL A 134 28.23 7.59 -7.75
N THR A 135 29.56 7.70 -7.94
CA THR A 135 30.42 8.59 -7.16
C THR A 135 30.62 9.94 -7.79
N GLY A 136 30.48 10.05 -9.10
CA GLY A 136 30.73 11.27 -9.89
C GLY A 136 32.10 11.33 -10.54
N GLU A 137 32.94 10.29 -10.34
CA GLU A 137 34.27 10.18 -10.93
C GLU A 137 34.34 9.14 -12.05
N GLU A 138 33.20 8.47 -12.34
CA GLU A 138 33.16 7.43 -13.36
C GLU A 138 33.08 8.04 -14.76
N ASP A 139 33.90 7.57 -15.68
CA ASP A 139 33.75 7.78 -17.13
C ASP A 139 32.49 6.99 -17.57
N ILE A 140 31.33 7.65 -17.55
CA ILE A 140 30.06 7.01 -17.91
C ILE A 140 29.83 7.21 -19.41
N TYR A 141 29.46 6.11 -20.05
CA TYR A 141 29.25 5.94 -21.48
C TYR A 141 28.21 6.90 -22.08
N GLU A 142 28.23 7.03 -23.38
CA GLU A 142 27.50 7.97 -24.27
C GLU A 142 26.02 8.25 -23.96
N ARG A 143 25.34 7.41 -23.17
CA ARG A 143 23.92 7.57 -22.77
C ARG A 143 23.72 8.11 -21.36
N TYR A 144 24.75 8.12 -20.53
CA TYR A 144 24.64 8.38 -19.11
C TYR A 144 25.37 9.65 -18.74
N MET A 145 24.65 10.54 -18.06
CA MET A 145 25.19 11.79 -17.54
C MET A 145 25.18 11.78 -16.03
N ILE A 146 26.28 12.20 -15.39
CA ILE A 146 26.26 12.42 -13.94
C ILE A 146 25.94 13.87 -13.68
N VAL A 147 24.75 14.14 -13.16
CA VAL A 147 24.24 15.50 -12.93
C VAL A 147 23.49 15.63 -11.62
N GLY A 148 23.86 16.60 -10.81
CA GLY A 148 23.30 16.80 -9.46
C GLY A 148 21.91 17.42 -9.43
N SER A 149 21.38 17.93 -10.54
CA SER A 149 20.07 18.56 -10.61
C SER A 149 19.37 18.33 -11.94
N ILE A 150 18.03 18.33 -11.92
CA ILE A 150 17.26 18.21 -13.15
C ILE A 150 17.47 19.38 -14.12
N GLY A 151 17.74 20.59 -13.60
CA GLY A 151 18.05 21.74 -14.43
C GLY A 151 19.35 21.55 -15.21
N ALA A 152 20.42 21.05 -14.55
CA ALA A 152 21.67 20.72 -15.21
C ALA A 152 21.52 19.55 -16.20
N PHE A 153 20.61 18.59 -15.89
CA PHE A 153 20.28 17.51 -16.81
C PHE A 153 19.66 18.04 -18.11
N ILE A 154 18.67 18.90 -18.00
CA ILE A 154 17.99 19.53 -19.15
C ILE A 154 18.99 20.38 -19.97
N GLU A 155 19.87 21.12 -19.30
CA GLU A 155 20.88 21.92 -19.96
C GLU A 155 21.86 21.05 -20.75
N ASN A 156 22.30 19.94 -20.15
CA ASN A 156 23.21 19.01 -20.81
C ASN A 156 22.55 18.27 -21.98
N LEU A 157 21.27 17.92 -21.89
CA LEU A 157 20.52 17.35 -23.02
C LEU A 157 20.54 18.27 -24.26
N GLY A 158 20.61 19.61 -24.07
CA GLY A 158 20.69 20.58 -25.14
C GLY A 158 22.10 20.81 -25.73
N MET A 159 23.15 20.27 -25.08
CA MET A 159 24.55 20.53 -25.48
C MET A 159 25.19 19.35 -26.24
N GLU A 160 24.65 18.16 -26.14
CA GLU A 160 25.23 16.99 -26.76
C GLU A 160 24.62 16.73 -28.15
N ASP A 161 25.47 16.73 -29.21
CA ASP A 161 25.20 16.03 -30.47
C ASP A 161 25.17 14.50 -30.19
N ILE A 162 24.11 14.04 -29.49
CA ILE A 162 23.99 12.64 -29.17
C ILE A 162 23.50 11.92 -30.43
N SER A 163 24.47 11.45 -31.21
CA SER A 163 24.19 10.43 -32.20
C SER A 163 23.77 9.14 -31.45
N SER A 164 22.48 9.00 -31.13
CA SER A 164 21.97 7.75 -30.62
C SER A 164 22.21 6.68 -31.69
N ASN A 165 23.19 5.81 -31.46
CA ASN A 165 23.29 4.53 -32.17
C ASN A 165 22.14 3.64 -31.76
N LEU A 166 20.90 4.06 -32.08
CA LEU A 166 19.77 3.15 -32.07
C LEU A 166 20.02 2.10 -33.16
N ASP A 167 19.98 0.88 -32.72
CA ASP A 167 20.17 -0.37 -33.43
C ASP A 167 19.84 -0.32 -34.94
N ASN A 168 20.68 -0.90 -35.76
CA ASN A 168 20.82 -0.87 -37.20
C ASN A 168 19.57 -1.09 -38.09
N SER A 169 18.34 -0.90 -37.59
CA SER A 169 17.11 -1.16 -38.35
C SER A 169 16.17 0.05 -38.54
N VAL A 170 16.37 1.15 -37.81
CA VAL A 170 15.55 2.37 -37.99
C VAL A 170 16.49 3.57 -38.05
N GLY A 171 16.33 4.41 -39.07
CA GLY A 171 17.25 5.50 -39.39
C GLY A 171 17.66 6.34 -38.18
N ILE A 172 18.93 6.80 -38.19
CA ILE A 172 19.50 7.66 -37.16
C ILE A 172 18.68 8.94 -37.09
N VAL A 173 17.89 9.11 -36.03
CA VAL A 173 17.21 10.37 -35.73
C VAL A 173 18.11 11.14 -34.78
N ASN A 174 18.75 12.21 -35.28
CA ASN A 174 19.47 13.13 -34.44
C ASN A 174 18.48 14.09 -33.79
N PHE A 175 18.38 14.05 -32.47
CA PHE A 175 17.61 15.02 -31.71
C PHE A 175 18.52 16.21 -31.40
N ASP A 176 18.19 17.38 -31.94
CA ASP A 176 18.84 18.64 -31.57
C ASP A 176 18.02 19.32 -30.49
N ILE A 177 18.40 19.11 -29.22
CA ILE A 177 17.79 19.79 -28.08
C ILE A 177 18.54 21.11 -27.88
N ASN A 178 18.16 22.14 -28.59
CA ASN A 178 18.74 23.46 -28.37
C ASN A 178 18.09 24.11 -27.15
N SER A 179 18.84 24.25 -26.06
CA SER A 179 18.36 24.84 -24.80
C SER A 179 17.78 26.27 -24.97
N THR A 180 18.18 26.98 -26.03
CA THR A 180 17.63 28.29 -26.38
C THR A 180 16.31 28.21 -27.15
N ALA A 181 15.92 27.04 -27.64
CA ALA A 181 14.67 26.81 -28.38
C ALA A 181 13.55 26.24 -27.49
N ILE A 182 13.81 25.91 -26.22
CA ILE A 182 12.79 25.42 -25.30
C ILE A 182 11.82 26.56 -25.00
N GLU A 183 10.61 26.44 -25.50
CA GLU A 183 9.54 27.44 -25.32
C GLU A 183 8.66 27.12 -24.09
N GLU A 184 8.48 25.85 -23.75
CA GLU A 184 7.58 25.42 -22.69
C GLU A 184 8.14 24.24 -21.88
N ILE A 185 8.08 24.37 -20.54
CA ILE A 185 8.31 23.26 -19.61
C ILE A 185 7.00 22.96 -18.89
N LYS A 186 6.45 21.77 -19.12
CA LYS A 186 5.17 21.33 -18.58
C LYS A 186 5.38 20.26 -17.51
N PHE A 187 4.84 20.48 -16.32
CA PHE A 187 4.80 19.47 -15.27
C PHE A 187 3.51 18.66 -15.34
N ILE A 188 3.63 17.39 -15.59
CA ILE A 188 2.52 16.44 -15.65
C ILE A 188 2.13 16.06 -14.22
N LYS A 189 0.88 16.33 -13.85
CA LYS A 189 0.37 16.03 -12.50
C LYS A 189 -0.61 14.88 -12.54
N PRO A 190 -0.45 13.89 -11.63
CA PRO A 190 -1.45 12.86 -11.47
C PRO A 190 -2.81 13.45 -11.06
N SER A 191 -3.91 12.87 -11.55
CA SER A 191 -5.28 13.20 -11.16
C SER A 191 -5.53 12.89 -9.68
N LEU A 192 -6.63 13.35 -9.12
CA LEU A 192 -6.97 13.08 -7.71
C LEU A 192 -7.11 11.57 -7.44
N ALA A 193 -7.68 10.80 -8.36
CA ALA A 193 -7.83 9.36 -8.23
C ALA A 193 -6.46 8.65 -8.27
N GLU A 194 -5.57 9.03 -9.18
CA GLU A 194 -4.22 8.50 -9.28
C GLU A 194 -3.38 8.83 -8.05
N ARG A 195 -3.46 10.08 -7.54
CA ARG A 195 -2.79 10.47 -6.28
C ARG A 195 -3.29 9.67 -5.09
N PHE A 196 -4.59 9.44 -5.01
CA PHE A 196 -5.17 8.59 -3.98
C PHE A 196 -4.61 7.18 -4.10
N TYR A 197 -4.58 6.61 -5.31
CA TYR A 197 -4.03 5.27 -5.55
C TYR A 197 -2.54 5.18 -5.20
N ILE A 198 -1.73 6.17 -5.63
CA ILE A 198 -0.31 6.29 -5.27
C ILE A 198 -0.14 6.31 -3.73
N SER A 199 -0.98 7.09 -3.04
CA SER A 199 -0.89 7.23 -1.57
C SER A 199 -1.22 5.94 -0.84
N ILE A 200 -2.24 5.18 -1.27
CA ILE A 200 -2.62 3.92 -0.64
C ILE A 200 -1.70 2.76 -1.03
N SER A 201 -0.98 2.86 -2.15
CA SER A 201 0.00 1.85 -2.60
C SER A 201 1.27 1.82 -1.75
N ASN A 202 1.19 2.24 -0.48
CA ASN A 202 2.28 2.16 0.47
C ASN A 202 2.03 0.98 1.42
N PRO A 203 2.98 0.03 1.57
CA PRO A 203 2.84 -1.13 2.46
C PRO A 203 2.46 -0.77 3.89
N LEU A 204 2.91 0.40 4.37
CA LEU A 204 2.59 0.89 5.70
C LEU A 204 1.10 1.20 5.87
N PHE A 205 0.52 1.93 4.91
CA PHE A 205 -0.94 2.19 4.91
C PHE A 205 -1.73 0.91 4.74
N THR A 206 -1.26 -0.01 3.90
CA THR A 206 -1.88 -1.32 3.73
C THR A 206 -1.94 -2.09 5.04
N TYR A 207 -0.82 -2.16 5.75
CA TYR A 207 -0.74 -2.79 7.07
C TYR A 207 -1.73 -2.17 8.07
N MET A 208 -1.75 -0.83 8.13
CA MET A 208 -2.64 -0.07 9.01
C MET A 208 -4.12 -0.31 8.66
N PHE A 209 -4.49 -0.15 7.40
CA PHE A 209 -5.87 -0.29 6.94
C PHE A 209 -6.37 -1.72 7.10
N PHE A 210 -5.52 -2.71 6.82
CA PHE A 210 -5.87 -4.12 7.01
C PHE A 210 -6.09 -4.43 8.48
N GLY A 211 -5.15 -4.04 9.36
CA GLY A 211 -5.25 -4.26 10.79
C GLY A 211 -6.45 -3.55 11.42
N LEU A 212 -6.66 -2.26 11.11
CA LEU A 212 -7.82 -1.49 11.61
C LEU A 212 -9.14 -2.00 11.01
N GLY A 213 -9.15 -2.38 9.75
CA GLY A 213 -10.34 -2.91 9.09
C GLY A 213 -10.86 -4.16 9.80
N PHE A 214 -10.00 -5.13 10.08
CA PHE A 214 -10.37 -6.32 10.85
C PHE A 214 -10.73 -5.99 12.30
N ALA A 215 -10.06 -5.02 12.92
CA ALA A 215 -10.41 -4.57 14.26
C ALA A 215 -11.83 -4.00 14.34
N LEU A 216 -12.23 -3.17 13.35
CA LEU A 216 -13.58 -2.60 13.27
C LEU A 216 -14.65 -3.66 13.00
N ILE A 217 -14.36 -4.62 12.12
CA ILE A 217 -15.26 -5.77 11.92
C ILE A 217 -15.39 -6.58 13.22
N GLY A 218 -14.27 -6.85 13.90
CA GLY A 218 -14.26 -7.53 15.19
C GLY A 218 -15.10 -6.81 16.23
N LEU A 219 -15.02 -5.48 16.29
CA LEU A 219 -15.79 -4.66 17.21
C LEU A 219 -17.29 -4.72 16.90
N GLU A 220 -17.68 -4.69 15.64
CA GLU A 220 -19.08 -4.78 15.22
C GLU A 220 -19.71 -6.13 15.58
N LEU A 221 -18.93 -7.23 15.57
CA LEU A 221 -19.42 -8.55 16.00
C LEU A 221 -19.92 -8.56 17.46
N PHE A 222 -19.41 -7.66 18.29
CA PHE A 222 -19.86 -7.49 19.69
C PHE A 222 -20.82 -6.31 19.87
N ALA A 223 -20.93 -5.44 18.87
CA ALA A 223 -21.81 -4.30 18.88
C ALA A 223 -23.16 -4.68 18.27
N ILE A 224 -24.25 -4.60 19.04
CA ILE A 224 -25.61 -4.63 18.48
C ILE A 224 -25.83 -3.28 17.78
N GLY A 225 -25.14 -3.07 16.66
CA GLY A 225 -25.14 -1.82 15.92
C GLY A 225 -25.72 -1.96 14.52
N PRO A 226 -25.89 -0.86 13.79
CA PRO A 226 -26.40 -0.84 12.41
C PRO A 226 -25.39 -1.32 11.36
N GLY A 227 -24.24 -1.88 11.75
CA GLY A 227 -23.21 -2.38 10.82
C GLY A 227 -22.22 -1.33 10.32
N ILE A 228 -22.25 -0.12 10.83
CA ILE A 228 -21.40 1.00 10.34
C ILE A 228 -19.91 0.69 10.50
N MET A 229 -19.50 0.12 11.63
CA MET A 229 -18.09 -0.22 11.88
C MET A 229 -17.62 -1.34 10.94
N ALA A 230 -18.48 -2.33 10.70
CA ALA A 230 -18.18 -3.40 9.74
C ALA A 230 -18.06 -2.85 8.31
N PHE A 231 -18.92 -1.91 7.93
CA PHE A 231 -18.87 -1.26 6.62
C PHE A 231 -17.55 -0.47 6.43
N ILE A 232 -17.19 0.36 7.40
CA ILE A 232 -15.91 1.09 7.37
C ILE A 232 -14.73 0.12 7.35
N GLY A 233 -14.78 -0.94 8.17
CA GLY A 233 -13.77 -1.98 8.20
C GLY A 233 -13.61 -2.68 6.85
N ALA A 234 -14.71 -3.01 6.18
CA ALA A 234 -14.69 -3.59 4.85
C ALA A 234 -14.09 -2.65 3.79
N LEU A 235 -14.38 -1.35 3.85
CA LEU A 235 -13.75 -0.34 2.99
C LEU A 235 -12.23 -0.29 3.19
N LEU A 236 -11.77 -0.28 4.43
CA LEU A 236 -10.33 -0.27 4.72
C LEU A 236 -9.63 -1.53 4.20
N ILE A 237 -10.25 -2.71 4.35
CA ILE A 237 -9.73 -3.96 3.80
C ILE A 237 -9.73 -3.92 2.27
N SER A 238 -10.75 -3.34 1.64
CA SER A 238 -10.80 -3.19 0.18
C SER A 238 -9.65 -2.32 -0.33
N PHE A 239 -9.34 -1.21 0.34
CA PHE A 239 -8.18 -0.38 -0.01
C PHE A 239 -6.86 -1.14 0.16
N SER A 240 -6.71 -1.91 1.26
CA SER A 240 -5.54 -2.76 1.45
C SER A 240 -5.41 -3.83 0.35
N SER A 241 -6.53 -4.36 -0.14
CA SER A 241 -6.55 -5.38 -1.20
C SER A 241 -6.01 -4.85 -2.53
N MET A 242 -6.20 -3.55 -2.84
CA MET A 242 -5.61 -2.92 -4.02
C MET A 242 -4.08 -2.98 -3.97
N THR A 243 -3.49 -2.70 -2.82
CA THR A 243 -2.04 -2.77 -2.64
C THR A 243 -1.53 -4.22 -2.70
N PHE A 244 -2.26 -5.18 -2.12
CA PHE A 244 -1.89 -6.59 -2.25
C PHE A 244 -1.95 -7.11 -3.69
N TYR A 245 -2.84 -6.56 -4.51
CA TYR A 245 -2.86 -6.85 -5.94
C TYR A 245 -1.62 -6.33 -6.66
N GLU A 246 -1.13 -5.17 -6.25
CA GLU A 246 0.07 -4.52 -6.79
C GLU A 246 1.34 -5.30 -6.43
N PHE A 247 1.49 -5.59 -5.14
CA PHE A 247 2.73 -6.15 -4.60
C PHE A 247 2.74 -7.68 -4.51
N GLY A 248 1.62 -8.35 -4.76
CA GLY A 248 1.41 -9.79 -4.53
C GLY A 248 1.09 -10.09 -3.06
N LEU A 249 0.49 -11.18 -2.75
CA LEU A 249 0.05 -11.60 -1.43
C LEU A 249 0.66 -12.92 -1.04
N ASN A 250 1.31 -12.99 0.14
CA ASN A 250 1.69 -14.27 0.72
C ASN A 250 0.46 -14.94 1.35
N TYR A 251 -0.10 -15.92 0.65
CA TYR A 251 -1.30 -16.65 1.09
C TYR A 251 -1.11 -17.39 2.42
N PHE A 252 0.11 -17.84 2.72
CA PHE A 252 0.42 -18.48 4.01
C PHE A 252 0.28 -17.47 5.17
N GLY A 253 0.81 -16.26 5.01
CA GLY A 253 0.62 -15.16 5.96
C GLY A 253 -0.85 -14.83 6.17
N LEU A 254 -1.64 -14.74 5.09
CA LEU A 254 -3.08 -14.50 5.15
C LEU A 254 -3.81 -15.61 5.93
N PHE A 255 -3.49 -16.85 5.68
CA PHE A 255 -4.11 -17.99 6.38
C PHE A 255 -3.86 -17.94 7.89
N ILE A 256 -2.61 -17.72 8.31
CA ILE A 256 -2.26 -17.56 9.73
C ILE A 256 -2.97 -16.35 10.32
N PHE A 257 -3.05 -15.23 9.59
CA PHE A 257 -3.76 -14.04 10.03
C PHE A 257 -5.23 -14.34 10.34
N LEU A 258 -5.95 -15.01 9.46
CA LEU A 258 -7.36 -15.33 9.64
C LEU A 258 -7.59 -16.23 10.85
N ILE A 259 -6.77 -17.26 11.04
CA ILE A 259 -6.84 -18.12 12.23
C ILE A 259 -6.59 -17.33 13.51
N SER A 260 -5.58 -16.48 13.51
CA SER A 260 -5.23 -15.64 14.66
C SER A 260 -6.33 -14.64 14.99
N PHE A 261 -6.95 -14.04 13.97
CA PHE A 261 -8.08 -13.13 14.14
C PHE A 261 -9.29 -13.85 14.76
N LEU A 262 -9.67 -15.01 14.25
CA LEU A 262 -10.76 -15.81 14.81
C LEU A 262 -10.47 -16.23 16.26
N THR A 263 -9.22 -16.57 16.55
CA THR A 263 -8.78 -16.91 17.92
C THR A 263 -8.89 -15.71 18.84
N TYR A 264 -8.46 -14.52 18.38
CA TYR A 264 -8.58 -13.26 19.12
C TYR A 264 -10.06 -12.94 19.44
N ILE A 265 -10.96 -13.02 18.44
CA ILE A 265 -12.39 -12.82 18.63
C ILE A 265 -12.97 -13.78 19.67
N LYS A 266 -12.59 -15.07 19.62
CA LYS A 266 -13.01 -16.07 20.57
C LYS A 266 -12.53 -15.81 22.01
N ILE A 267 -11.32 -15.26 22.17
CA ILE A 267 -10.80 -14.85 23.48
C ILE A 267 -11.58 -13.66 24.03
N LEU A 268 -11.85 -12.65 23.19
CA LEU A 268 -12.64 -11.50 23.58
C LEU A 268 -14.07 -11.87 23.99
N SER A 269 -14.69 -12.81 23.31
CA SER A 269 -16.06 -13.27 23.63
C SER A 269 -16.18 -13.90 25.03
N ARG A 270 -15.05 -14.36 25.62
CA ARG A 270 -15.02 -14.89 26.99
C ARG A 270 -14.88 -13.81 28.06
N GLY A 271 -14.78 -12.54 27.68
CA GLY A 271 -14.65 -11.40 28.61
C GLY A 271 -13.32 -11.31 29.35
N TYR A 272 -12.39 -12.24 29.10
CA TYR A 272 -11.07 -12.29 29.77
C TYR A 272 -9.94 -12.07 28.75
N PHE A 273 -9.21 -10.99 28.95
CA PHE A 273 -8.05 -10.62 28.14
C PHE A 273 -6.77 -10.84 28.96
N GLY A 274 -6.19 -12.03 28.84
CA GLY A 274 -4.97 -12.41 29.55
C GLY A 274 -3.83 -12.72 28.56
N PHE A 275 -2.88 -13.53 29.02
CA PHE A 275 -1.73 -13.94 28.19
C PHE A 275 -2.11 -14.53 26.83
N LEU A 276 -3.24 -15.21 26.72
CA LEU A 276 -3.76 -15.73 25.46
C LEU A 276 -4.15 -14.62 24.49
N GLY A 277 -4.69 -13.51 25.00
CA GLY A 277 -5.00 -12.34 24.18
C GLY A 277 -3.73 -11.67 23.62
N ILE A 278 -2.71 -11.52 24.45
CA ILE A 278 -1.40 -10.99 24.03
C ILE A 278 -0.79 -11.92 22.97
N GLY A 279 -0.77 -13.23 23.23
CA GLY A 279 -0.24 -14.21 22.29
C GLY A 279 -0.97 -14.20 20.94
N SER A 280 -2.30 -14.14 20.96
CA SER A 280 -3.09 -14.08 19.70
C SER A 280 -2.82 -12.79 18.91
N PHE A 281 -2.63 -11.66 19.59
CA PHE A 281 -2.26 -10.41 18.93
C PHE A 281 -0.86 -10.49 18.32
N LEU A 282 0.12 -11.02 19.04
CA LEU A 282 1.49 -11.17 18.51
C LEU A 282 1.52 -12.05 17.26
N ILE A 283 0.77 -13.15 17.25
CA ILE A 283 0.65 -14.00 16.05
C ILE A 283 -0.06 -13.26 14.93
N LEU A 284 -1.13 -12.53 15.22
CA LEU A 284 -1.86 -11.72 14.26
C LEU A 284 -0.95 -10.64 13.65
N HIS A 285 -0.19 -9.94 14.47
CA HIS A 285 0.76 -8.94 14.03
C HIS A 285 1.87 -9.56 13.15
N SER A 286 2.50 -10.64 13.61
CA SER A 286 3.54 -11.34 12.85
C SER A 286 3.02 -11.89 11.53
N SER A 287 1.79 -12.42 11.50
CA SER A 287 1.18 -12.92 10.26
C SER A 287 0.87 -11.79 9.27
N CYS A 288 0.46 -10.62 9.77
CA CYS A 288 0.26 -9.44 8.92
C CYS A 288 1.58 -9.00 8.27
N LEU A 289 2.70 -9.05 9.00
CA LEU A 289 4.03 -8.80 8.43
C LEU A 289 4.43 -9.87 7.42
N LEU A 290 4.14 -11.14 7.68
CA LEU A 290 4.41 -12.24 6.75
C LEU A 290 3.63 -12.11 5.44
N MET A 291 2.49 -11.41 5.43
CA MET A 291 1.76 -11.12 4.19
C MET A 291 2.58 -10.26 3.21
N PHE A 292 3.54 -9.50 3.71
CA PHE A 292 4.44 -8.65 2.92
C PHE A 292 5.82 -9.29 2.64
N ASN A 293 6.06 -10.53 3.04
CA ASN A 293 7.40 -11.15 2.97
C ASN A 293 7.88 -11.48 1.55
N ASN A 294 7.01 -11.36 0.55
CA ASN A 294 7.38 -11.60 -0.85
C ASN A 294 7.90 -10.34 -1.56
N TYR A 295 8.12 -9.24 -0.81
CA TYR A 295 8.50 -7.96 -1.39
C TYR A 295 9.93 -7.60 -1.04
N ASP A 296 10.69 -7.25 -2.05
CA ASP A 296 12.00 -6.63 -1.93
C ASP A 296 11.90 -5.15 -1.47
N LEU A 297 10.70 -4.73 -1.05
CA LEU A 297 10.43 -3.36 -0.62
C LEU A 297 11.07 -3.05 0.72
N LYS A 298 11.86 -2.00 0.76
CA LYS A 298 12.47 -1.46 1.98
C LYS A 298 11.47 -0.68 2.81
N ILE A 299 10.74 -1.38 3.69
CA ILE A 299 9.81 -0.73 4.63
C ILE A 299 10.60 -0.06 5.76
N ASN A 300 10.30 1.20 6.04
CA ASN A 300 10.89 1.89 7.19
C ASN A 300 10.47 1.23 8.51
N GLN A 301 11.42 0.54 9.15
CA GLN A 301 11.18 -0.23 10.37
C GLN A 301 10.67 0.62 11.55
N PHE A 302 11.11 1.88 11.67
CA PHE A 302 10.64 2.78 12.72
C PHE A 302 9.17 3.15 12.55
N LEU A 303 8.76 3.46 11.32
CA LEU A 303 7.35 3.75 11.02
C LEU A 303 6.48 2.51 11.23
N MET A 304 6.96 1.33 10.80
CA MET A 304 6.27 0.07 11.01
C MET A 304 6.09 -0.23 12.50
N PHE A 305 7.11 0.01 13.31
CA PHE A 305 7.03 -0.13 14.76
C PHE A 305 6.00 0.83 15.38
N GLY A 306 5.97 2.10 14.95
CA GLY A 306 4.98 3.08 15.38
C GLY A 306 3.54 2.66 15.04
N CYS A 307 3.30 2.17 13.83
CA CYS A 307 2.01 1.64 13.42
C CYS A 307 1.62 0.39 14.22
N SER A 308 2.58 -0.47 14.53
CA SER A 308 2.36 -1.65 15.36
C SER A 308 1.91 -1.30 16.77
N ILE A 309 2.52 -0.28 17.38
CA ILE A 309 2.11 0.25 18.70
C ILE A 309 0.69 0.81 18.62
N MET A 310 0.36 1.57 17.58
CA MET A 310 -0.98 2.12 17.39
C MET A 310 -2.03 1.01 17.27
N LEU A 311 -1.77 -0.03 16.48
CA LEU A 311 -2.64 -1.19 16.37
C LEU A 311 -2.75 -1.93 17.72
N ALA A 312 -1.65 -2.14 18.41
CA ALA A 312 -1.64 -2.75 19.73
C ALA A 312 -2.51 -1.97 20.72
N PHE A 313 -2.39 -0.64 20.76
CA PHE A 313 -3.27 0.20 21.57
C PHE A 313 -4.75 -0.03 21.24
N PHE A 314 -5.07 -0.10 19.94
CA PHE A 314 -6.45 -0.32 19.50
C PHE A 314 -6.99 -1.70 19.93
N TYR A 315 -6.21 -2.76 19.72
CA TYR A 315 -6.59 -4.12 20.07
C TYR A 315 -6.61 -4.40 21.57
N PHE A 316 -5.68 -3.81 22.35
CA PHE A 316 -5.59 -4.09 23.79
C PHE A 316 -6.43 -3.16 24.68
N ILE A 317 -6.65 -1.93 24.22
CA ILE A 317 -7.33 -0.92 25.04
C ILE A 317 -8.68 -0.55 24.46
N ALA A 318 -8.73 -0.10 23.19
CA ALA A 318 -9.96 0.44 22.63
C ALA A 318 -11.07 -0.63 22.53
N ILE A 319 -10.79 -1.74 21.86
CA ILE A 319 -11.79 -2.81 21.65
C ILE A 319 -12.28 -3.41 22.97
N PRO A 320 -11.41 -3.86 23.91
CA PRO A 320 -11.85 -4.40 25.19
C PRO A 320 -12.64 -3.40 26.02
N THR A 321 -12.28 -2.11 25.99
CA THR A 321 -13.00 -1.06 26.73
C THR A 321 -14.41 -0.85 26.21
N VAL A 322 -14.59 -0.80 24.87
CA VAL A 322 -15.92 -0.69 24.26
C VAL A 322 -16.78 -1.91 24.60
N ILE A 323 -16.22 -3.10 24.56
CA ILE A 323 -16.93 -4.32 24.93
C ILE A 323 -17.35 -4.28 26.39
N ARG A 324 -16.44 -3.91 27.30
CA ARG A 324 -16.74 -3.82 28.74
C ARG A 324 -17.80 -2.75 29.05
N SER A 325 -17.72 -1.58 28.42
CA SER A 325 -18.71 -0.51 28.65
C SER A 325 -20.12 -0.94 28.26
N ARG A 326 -20.26 -1.76 27.24
CA ARG A 326 -21.56 -2.30 26.82
C ARG A 326 -22.10 -3.36 27.78
N LEU A 327 -21.23 -4.25 28.25
CA LEU A 327 -21.62 -5.23 29.27
C LEU A 327 -22.09 -4.55 30.58
N THR A 328 -21.46 -3.43 30.97
CA THR A 328 -21.90 -2.64 32.14
C THR A 328 -23.21 -1.92 31.88
N THR A 329 -23.49 -1.48 30.65
CA THR A 329 -24.76 -0.85 30.29
C THR A 329 -25.90 -1.84 30.32
N ASP A 330 -25.70 -3.10 29.92
CA ASP A 330 -26.69 -4.17 30.02
C ASP A 330 -26.96 -4.54 31.49
N THR A 331 -25.96 -4.53 32.37
CA THR A 331 -26.14 -4.70 33.81
C THR A 331 -26.89 -3.52 34.45
N SER A 332 -26.63 -2.29 33.98
CA SER A 332 -27.38 -1.11 34.43
C SER A 332 -28.87 -1.15 33.98
N ALA A 333 -29.11 -1.71 32.79
CA ALA A 333 -30.50 -1.96 32.34
C ALA A 333 -31.15 -3.04 33.17
N MET A 334 -30.44 -4.03 33.70
CA MET A 334 -30.91 -5.01 34.66
C MET A 334 -31.24 -4.39 36.03
N SER A 335 -30.39 -3.44 36.50
CA SER A 335 -30.65 -2.75 37.77
C SER A 335 -31.94 -1.91 37.76
N SER A 336 -32.34 -1.40 36.62
CA SER A 336 -33.62 -0.70 36.44
C SER A 336 -34.87 -1.60 36.50
N LEU A 337 -34.68 -2.90 36.65
CA LEU A 337 -35.76 -3.89 36.71
C LEU A 337 -36.15 -4.24 38.16
N GLY A 338 -35.39 -3.78 39.15
CA GLY A 338 -35.78 -3.89 40.55
C GLY A 338 -37.14 -3.25 40.82
N GLY A 339 -37.98 -3.93 41.60
CA GLY A 339 -39.34 -3.50 41.92
C GLY A 339 -40.39 -3.85 40.86
N LYS A 340 -40.02 -4.41 39.72
CA LYS A 340 -41.02 -4.83 38.68
C LYS A 340 -41.57 -6.21 38.95
N LYS A 341 -42.85 -6.40 38.60
CA LYS A 341 -43.50 -7.70 38.65
C LYS A 341 -43.07 -8.55 37.46
N ALA A 342 -42.62 -9.75 37.72
CA ALA A 342 -42.25 -10.74 36.75
C ALA A 342 -42.98 -12.07 37.04
N GLN A 343 -43.15 -12.91 36.03
CA GLN A 343 -43.80 -14.20 36.18
C GLN A 343 -42.81 -15.33 36.11
N VAL A 344 -42.82 -16.26 37.04
CA VAL A 344 -41.95 -17.44 37.04
C VAL A 344 -42.33 -18.34 35.87
N VAL A 345 -41.38 -18.62 34.98
CA VAL A 345 -41.57 -19.52 33.84
C VAL A 345 -41.10 -20.93 34.19
N LYS A 346 -39.92 -21.02 34.83
CA LYS A 346 -39.34 -22.33 35.19
C LYS A 346 -38.26 -22.16 36.26
N VAL A 347 -38.24 -23.06 37.22
CA VAL A 347 -37.11 -23.20 38.15
C VAL A 347 -36.01 -23.98 37.48
N LEU A 348 -34.82 -23.35 37.30
CA LEU A 348 -33.69 -23.94 36.59
C LEU A 348 -32.86 -24.83 37.52
N ASN A 349 -32.61 -24.36 38.74
CA ASN A 349 -31.90 -25.07 39.80
C ASN A 349 -32.22 -24.46 41.19
N GLU A 350 -31.56 -24.95 42.23
CA GLU A 350 -31.81 -24.49 43.63
C GLU A 350 -31.56 -23.00 43.84
N LYS A 351 -30.74 -22.38 42.97
CA LYS A 351 -30.30 -20.97 43.12
C LYS A 351 -30.76 -20.05 41.99
N GLN A 352 -31.40 -20.57 40.95
CA GLN A 352 -31.74 -19.78 39.76
C GLN A 352 -33.16 -20.13 39.24
N VAL A 353 -33.87 -19.07 38.90
CA VAL A 353 -35.21 -19.12 38.35
C VAL A 353 -35.31 -18.34 37.07
N LEU A 354 -35.95 -18.87 36.05
CA LEU A 354 -36.28 -18.17 34.83
C LEU A 354 -37.58 -17.42 34.99
N VAL A 355 -37.56 -16.13 34.88
CA VAL A 355 -38.75 -15.26 34.99
C VAL A 355 -39.01 -14.54 33.66
N LYS A 356 -40.28 -14.29 33.39
CA LYS A 356 -40.74 -13.54 32.22
C LYS A 356 -41.17 -12.13 32.68
N LEU A 357 -40.55 -11.14 32.06
CA LEU A 357 -40.88 -9.73 32.23
C LEU A 357 -41.32 -9.13 30.89
N GLY A 358 -42.63 -9.03 30.68
CA GLY A 358 -43.17 -8.64 29.38
C GLY A 358 -42.83 -9.65 28.28
N ALA A 359 -42.08 -9.23 27.24
CA ALA A 359 -41.65 -10.10 26.15
C ALA A 359 -40.27 -10.77 26.38
N LYS A 360 -39.53 -10.40 27.43
CA LYS A 360 -38.17 -10.90 27.73
C LYS A 360 -38.19 -11.97 28.81
N GLN A 361 -37.36 -12.96 28.68
CA GLN A 361 -37.10 -13.97 29.73
C GLN A 361 -35.71 -13.69 30.32
N ILE A 362 -35.60 -13.68 31.64
CA ILE A 362 -34.42 -13.34 32.39
C ILE A 362 -34.17 -14.40 33.45
N VAL A 363 -32.90 -14.76 33.64
CA VAL A 363 -32.49 -15.63 34.75
C VAL A 363 -32.16 -14.77 35.95
N VAL A 364 -32.83 -15.03 37.09
CA VAL A 364 -32.65 -14.30 38.35
C VAL A 364 -32.22 -15.25 39.46
N ASN A 365 -31.49 -14.72 40.43
CA ASN A 365 -31.08 -15.52 41.59
C ASN A 365 -32.25 -15.65 42.60
N LYS A 366 -32.29 -16.77 43.27
CA LYS A 366 -33.25 -17.07 44.35
C LYS A 366 -32.55 -16.71 45.67
N ASN A 367 -33.10 -15.75 46.40
CA ASN A 367 -32.53 -15.28 47.67
C ASN A 367 -33.08 -16.03 48.91
N GLU A 368 -34.20 -16.68 48.76
CA GLU A 368 -34.84 -17.41 49.87
C GLU A 368 -35.13 -18.85 49.47
N ASP A 369 -35.14 -19.78 50.41
CA ASP A 369 -35.52 -21.19 50.20
C ASP A 369 -37.01 -21.39 49.97
N ARG A 370 -37.69 -20.41 49.37
CA ARG A 370 -39.09 -20.52 48.98
C ARG A 370 -39.25 -21.40 47.75
N LEU A 371 -40.19 -22.28 47.77
CA LEU A 371 -40.62 -23.03 46.58
C LEU A 371 -41.44 -22.09 45.69
N PHE A 372 -40.97 -21.86 44.48
CA PHE A 372 -41.72 -21.08 43.49
C PHE A 372 -42.45 -22.05 42.53
N GLU A 373 -43.71 -21.76 42.31
CA GLU A 373 -44.55 -22.50 41.34
C GLU A 373 -44.46 -21.84 39.98
N GLU A 374 -44.57 -22.60 38.91
CA GLU A 374 -44.68 -22.08 37.55
C GLU A 374 -45.91 -21.17 37.44
N MET A 375 -45.79 -20.05 36.71
CA MET A 375 -46.78 -18.98 36.56
C MET A 375 -46.99 -18.08 37.80
N GLN A 376 -46.24 -18.22 38.87
CA GLN A 376 -46.31 -17.35 40.04
C GLN A 376 -45.79 -15.96 39.75
N ASP A 377 -46.52 -14.91 40.15
CA ASP A 377 -46.04 -13.53 40.08
C ASP A 377 -45.07 -13.24 41.21
N VAL A 378 -43.91 -12.70 40.87
CA VAL A 378 -42.83 -12.34 41.81
C VAL A 378 -42.38 -10.91 41.56
N ILE A 379 -41.91 -10.25 42.62
CA ILE A 379 -41.32 -8.92 42.52
C ILE A 379 -39.79 -9.08 42.50
N LEU A 380 -39.17 -8.53 41.49
CA LEU A 380 -37.73 -8.54 41.39
C LEU A 380 -37.13 -7.59 42.44
N SER A 381 -36.17 -8.06 43.22
CA SER A 381 -35.35 -7.24 44.11
C SER A 381 -33.95 -7.11 43.52
N GLU A 382 -33.29 -6.00 43.81
CA GLU A 382 -31.89 -5.78 43.45
C GLU A 382 -31.04 -5.79 44.72
N ASP A 383 -30.07 -6.68 44.77
CA ASP A 383 -29.11 -6.80 45.82
C ASP A 383 -27.71 -6.91 45.22
N ASP A 384 -26.80 -5.99 45.59
CA ASP A 384 -25.42 -5.92 45.05
C ASP A 384 -25.32 -5.97 43.53
N GLY A 385 -26.25 -5.31 42.80
CA GLY A 385 -26.25 -5.25 41.35
C GLY A 385 -26.68 -6.56 40.67
N LYS A 386 -27.27 -7.50 41.44
CA LYS A 386 -27.85 -8.74 40.93
C LYS A 386 -29.35 -8.74 41.17
N LEU A 387 -30.08 -9.19 40.16
CA LEU A 387 -31.52 -9.40 40.30
C LEU A 387 -31.79 -10.69 41.06
N SER A 388 -32.64 -10.60 42.07
CA SER A 388 -33.08 -11.73 42.90
C SER A 388 -34.59 -11.68 43.15
N ILE A 389 -35.14 -12.80 43.58
CA ILE A 389 -36.57 -12.96 43.99
C ILE A 389 -36.62 -13.61 45.33
#